data_0227cc7159332628f1b4fcbca71d5bed
#
_entry.id   0227cc7159332628f1b4fcbca71d5bed
#
_cell.length_a   1.000
_cell.length_b   1.000
_cell.length_c   1.000
_cell.angle_alpha   90.00
_cell.angle_beta   90.00
_cell.angle_gamma   90.00
#
_symmetry.space_group_name_H-M   'P 1'
#
loop_
_entity.id
_entity.type
_entity.pdbx_description
1 polymer ?
#
loop_
_entity_poly.entity_id
_entity_poly.type
_entity_poly.pdbx_seq_one_letter_code
_entity_poly.pdbx_strand_id
1 'polypeptide(L)'
;LEDRGLTAEITGLSGLLEQPEVIDLISALRVVADPEAGADLMRILAGPKFRIGPRDIAKLHQFAKKLTKVRKEVTPALPITLVEALDEIRKPSSRQFAELSELGLERLIHASELFHLMRTQLSLSVTEFAWAMARELELDIELYAHKRSKLPLANLEGFIARVSDYEASSLRPSLQGLLGWLDYAVTSERFELPKTGAKLGVVQLMSVHAAKGLEWDHVVVAGLVKGSFPVESRDTRGWLQPGKLPHKLRQDCNYIPELAWEAANTQKDLK
;
A
#
# COMPACT_ATOMS: atom_id res chain seq x y z
N LEU A 1 18.32 -8.82 13.13
CA LEU A 1 19.23 -7.71 13.49
C LEU A 1 18.92 -7.21 14.89
N GLU A 2 17.66 -6.92 15.18
CA GLU A 2 17.20 -6.40 16.47
C GLU A 2 17.47 -7.37 17.62
N ASP A 3 17.30 -8.67 17.43
CA ASP A 3 17.64 -9.71 18.42
C ASP A 3 19.13 -9.71 18.80
N ARG A 4 19.96 -9.07 17.99
CA ARG A 4 21.40 -8.87 18.21
C ARG A 4 21.75 -7.45 18.66
N GLY A 5 20.72 -6.63 18.98
CA GLY A 5 20.90 -5.24 19.42
C GLY A 5 21.30 -4.26 18.29
N LEU A 6 21.13 -4.64 17.02
CA LEU A 6 21.42 -3.78 15.88
C LEU A 6 20.14 -3.06 15.45
N THR A 7 20.17 -1.73 15.44
CA THR A 7 19.07 -0.93 14.88
C THR A 7 19.08 -1.05 13.37
N ALA A 8 17.92 -1.36 12.77
CA ALA A 8 17.76 -1.46 11.33
C ALA A 8 16.73 -0.43 10.83
N GLU A 9 16.97 0.14 9.65
CA GLU A 9 16.07 1.04 8.96
C GLU A 9 15.83 0.52 7.54
N ILE A 10 14.56 0.39 7.15
CA ILE A 10 14.21 -0.01 5.77
C ILE A 10 14.15 1.26 4.94
N THR A 11 14.99 1.33 3.90
CA THR A 11 15.04 2.46 3.00
C THR A 11 14.37 2.10 1.68
N GLY A 12 13.34 2.85 1.32
CA GLY A 12 12.59 2.64 0.08
C GLY A 12 11.08 2.75 0.30
N LEU A 13 10.39 3.55 -0.52
CA LEU A 13 8.93 3.72 -0.39
C LEU A 13 8.19 2.39 -0.63
N SER A 14 8.64 1.57 -1.57
CA SER A 14 8.06 0.24 -1.82
C SER A 14 8.11 -0.64 -0.58
N GLY A 15 9.27 -0.71 0.09
CA GLY A 15 9.39 -1.44 1.35
C GLY A 15 8.52 -0.88 2.48
N LEU A 16 8.29 0.43 2.50
CA LEU A 16 7.42 1.08 3.48
C LEU A 16 5.94 0.74 3.24
N LEU A 17 5.49 0.73 1.98
CA LEU A 17 4.10 0.38 1.61
C LEU A 17 3.77 -1.11 1.82
N GLU A 18 4.78 -1.96 1.99
CA GLU A 18 4.61 -3.38 2.31
C GLU A 18 4.55 -3.67 3.82
N GLN A 19 4.75 -2.66 4.66
CA GLN A 19 4.70 -2.84 6.10
C GLN A 19 3.26 -3.04 6.57
N PRO A 20 2.99 -4.03 7.45
CA PRO A 20 1.64 -4.36 7.88
C PRO A 20 0.84 -3.16 8.42
N GLU A 21 1.45 -2.35 9.27
CA GLU A 21 0.86 -1.16 9.88
C GLU A 21 0.51 -0.09 8.84
N VAL A 22 1.33 0.06 7.81
CA VAL A 22 1.10 1.00 6.71
C VAL A 22 -0.01 0.47 5.79
N ILE A 23 -0.01 -0.84 5.48
CA ILE A 23 -1.08 -1.46 4.70
C ILE A 23 -2.41 -1.32 5.44
N ASP A 24 -2.45 -1.51 6.75
CA ASP A 24 -3.67 -1.38 7.55
C ASP A 24 -4.20 0.05 7.50
N LEU A 25 -3.34 1.06 7.65
CA LEU A 25 -3.75 2.45 7.50
C LEU A 25 -4.26 2.75 6.08
N ILE A 26 -3.54 2.35 5.04
CA ILE A 26 -3.96 2.55 3.63
C ILE A 26 -5.30 1.86 3.36
N SER A 27 -5.48 0.62 3.85
CA SER A 27 -6.73 -0.11 3.69
C SER A 27 -7.90 0.62 4.34
N ALA A 28 -7.72 1.18 5.54
CA ALA A 28 -8.76 1.96 6.19
C ALA A 28 -9.08 3.26 5.44
N LEU A 29 -8.06 3.95 4.91
CA LEU A 29 -8.24 5.14 4.07
C LEU A 29 -9.03 4.80 2.79
N ARG A 30 -8.77 3.66 2.16
CA ARG A 30 -9.52 3.17 1.00
C ARG A 30 -10.97 2.88 1.33
N VAL A 31 -11.27 2.24 2.45
CA VAL A 31 -12.65 1.96 2.90
C VAL A 31 -13.47 3.25 3.08
N VAL A 32 -12.83 4.35 3.50
CA VAL A 32 -13.52 5.65 3.58
C VAL A 32 -13.78 6.24 2.20
N ALA A 33 -12.81 6.16 1.30
CA ALA A 33 -12.83 6.83 0.00
C ALA A 33 -13.63 6.07 -1.08
N ASP A 34 -13.68 4.73 -0.98
CA ASP A 34 -14.20 3.86 -2.04
C ASP A 34 -15.17 2.81 -1.47
N PRO A 35 -16.45 2.84 -1.85
CA PRO A 35 -17.42 1.80 -1.50
C PRO A 35 -17.05 0.40 -2.01
N GLU A 36 -16.24 0.28 -3.07
CA GLU A 36 -15.81 -0.99 -3.63
C GLU A 36 -14.60 -1.61 -2.89
N ALA A 37 -14.03 -0.93 -1.89
CA ALA A 37 -12.89 -1.38 -1.10
C ALA A 37 -13.23 -2.55 -0.14
N GLY A 38 -13.94 -3.56 -0.63
CA GLY A 38 -14.38 -4.70 0.19
C GLY A 38 -13.24 -5.58 0.68
N ALA A 39 -12.16 -5.73 -0.10
CA ALA A 39 -10.98 -6.49 0.31
C ALA A 39 -10.23 -5.78 1.45
N ASP A 40 -10.07 -4.47 1.35
CA ASP A 40 -9.47 -3.62 2.38
C ASP A 40 -10.31 -3.66 3.67
N LEU A 41 -11.65 -3.57 3.53
CA LEU A 41 -12.55 -3.70 4.66
C LEU A 41 -12.39 -5.06 5.37
N MET A 42 -12.34 -6.18 4.63
CA MET A 42 -12.13 -7.50 5.22
C MET A 42 -10.82 -7.58 6.02
N ARG A 43 -9.74 -6.96 5.50
CA ARG A 43 -8.47 -6.88 6.20
C ARG A 43 -8.62 -6.17 7.55
N ILE A 44 -9.24 -5.01 7.58
CA ILE A 44 -9.44 -4.23 8.80
C ILE A 44 -10.34 -4.95 9.79
N LEU A 45 -11.46 -5.55 9.33
CA LEU A 45 -12.38 -6.27 10.20
C LEU A 45 -11.75 -7.51 10.84
N ALA A 46 -10.90 -8.24 10.10
CA ALA A 46 -10.17 -9.39 10.62
C ALA A 46 -8.97 -8.99 11.49
N GLY A 47 -8.50 -7.76 11.37
CA GLY A 47 -7.33 -7.22 12.06
C GLY A 47 -7.48 -7.11 13.58
N PRO A 48 -6.41 -6.66 14.27
CA PRO A 48 -6.32 -6.68 15.73
C PRO A 48 -7.37 -5.78 16.41
N LYS A 49 -7.79 -4.70 15.78
CA LYS A 49 -8.78 -3.77 16.33
C LYS A 49 -10.15 -4.42 16.51
N PHE A 50 -10.69 -5.06 15.46
CA PHE A 50 -12.05 -5.60 15.48
C PHE A 50 -12.10 -7.10 15.72
N ARG A 51 -11.11 -7.87 15.27
CA ARG A 51 -11.00 -9.33 15.47
C ARG A 51 -12.26 -10.08 15.09
N ILE A 52 -12.87 -9.73 13.95
CA ILE A 52 -14.08 -10.39 13.46
C ILE A 52 -13.69 -11.67 12.76
N GLY A 53 -14.32 -12.78 13.18
CA GLY A 53 -14.03 -14.08 12.63
C GLY A 53 -14.54 -14.26 11.20
N PRO A 54 -13.96 -15.19 10.42
CA PRO A 54 -14.31 -15.41 9.01
C PRO A 54 -15.79 -15.79 8.81
N ARG A 55 -16.42 -16.41 9.82
CA ARG A 55 -17.85 -16.75 9.77
C ARG A 55 -18.72 -15.49 9.72
N ASP A 56 -18.44 -14.50 10.55
CA ASP A 56 -19.22 -13.26 10.60
C ASP A 56 -18.93 -12.36 9.38
N ILE A 57 -17.69 -12.37 8.87
CA ILE A 57 -17.35 -11.72 7.58
C ILE A 57 -18.14 -12.34 6.43
N ALA A 58 -18.23 -13.68 6.37
CA ALA A 58 -19.05 -14.38 5.39
C ALA A 58 -20.55 -14.04 5.54
N LYS A 59 -21.03 -13.89 6.76
CA LYS A 59 -22.42 -13.48 7.06
C LYS A 59 -22.68 -12.02 6.65
N LEU A 60 -21.72 -11.12 6.83
CA LEU A 60 -21.80 -9.76 6.32
C LEU A 60 -21.94 -9.75 4.78
N HIS A 61 -21.19 -10.60 4.07
CA HIS A 61 -21.34 -10.73 2.62
C HIS A 61 -22.72 -11.30 2.23
N GLN A 62 -23.25 -12.29 2.97
CA GLN A 62 -24.62 -12.79 2.74
C GLN A 62 -25.65 -11.71 3.01
N PHE A 63 -25.46 -10.88 4.01
CA PHE A 63 -26.29 -9.74 4.33
C PHE A 63 -26.31 -8.73 3.17
N ALA A 64 -25.15 -8.36 2.59
CA ALA A 64 -25.07 -7.50 1.41
C ALA A 64 -25.90 -8.06 0.24
N LYS A 65 -25.83 -9.39 0.00
CA LYS A 65 -26.63 -10.05 -1.02
C LYS A 65 -28.15 -10.00 -0.75
N LYS A 66 -28.56 -10.18 0.50
CA LYS A 66 -29.96 -10.07 0.90
C LYS A 66 -30.48 -8.64 0.69
N LEU A 67 -29.74 -7.64 1.12
CA LEU A 67 -30.08 -6.23 0.91
C LEU A 67 -30.17 -5.87 -0.58
N THR A 68 -29.26 -6.39 -1.39
CA THR A 68 -29.28 -6.22 -2.86
C THR A 68 -30.58 -6.75 -3.47
N LYS A 69 -31.07 -7.93 -3.01
CA LYS A 69 -32.34 -8.48 -3.49
C LYS A 69 -33.51 -7.60 -3.14
N VAL A 70 -33.60 -7.18 -1.87
CA VAL A 70 -34.67 -6.29 -1.39
C VAL A 70 -34.67 -4.95 -2.15
N ARG A 71 -33.48 -4.38 -2.38
CA ARG A 71 -33.33 -3.11 -3.12
C ARG A 71 -33.78 -3.25 -4.59
N LYS A 72 -33.45 -4.36 -5.25
CA LYS A 72 -33.83 -4.63 -6.65
C LYS A 72 -35.32 -4.79 -6.85
N GLU A 73 -36.06 -5.24 -5.85
CA GLU A 73 -37.52 -5.33 -5.89
C GLU A 73 -38.20 -3.93 -5.94
N VAL A 74 -37.50 -2.91 -5.44
CA VAL A 74 -38.01 -1.53 -5.38
C VAL A 74 -37.48 -0.67 -6.51
N THR A 75 -36.21 -0.84 -6.89
CA THR A 75 -35.53 0.01 -7.90
C THR A 75 -34.42 -0.77 -8.59
N PRO A 76 -34.24 -0.69 -9.95
CA PRO A 76 -33.08 -1.22 -10.61
C PRO A 76 -31.82 -0.55 -10.07
N ALA A 77 -31.02 -1.26 -9.26
CA ALA A 77 -29.85 -0.71 -8.60
C ALA A 77 -28.65 -1.66 -8.70
N LEU A 78 -27.47 -1.07 -8.59
CA LEU A 78 -26.21 -1.82 -8.46
C LEU A 78 -26.25 -2.71 -7.20
N PRO A 79 -25.48 -3.82 -7.18
CA PRO A 79 -25.34 -4.64 -6.00
C PRO A 79 -24.81 -3.81 -4.82
N ILE A 80 -25.32 -4.08 -3.63
CA ILE A 80 -24.80 -3.46 -2.39
C ILE A 80 -23.42 -4.05 -2.10
N THR A 81 -22.44 -3.19 -1.93
CA THR A 81 -21.06 -3.58 -1.61
C THR A 81 -20.91 -4.01 -0.16
N LEU A 82 -19.75 -4.56 0.19
CA LEU A 82 -19.46 -4.97 1.56
C LEU A 82 -19.35 -3.75 2.49
N VAL A 83 -18.83 -2.64 1.98
CA VAL A 83 -18.70 -1.36 2.70
C VAL A 83 -20.08 -0.77 2.97
N GLU A 84 -20.95 -0.73 1.96
CA GLU A 84 -22.34 -0.27 2.13
C GLU A 84 -23.14 -1.16 3.09
N ALA A 85 -22.89 -2.49 3.06
CA ALA A 85 -23.53 -3.41 3.99
C ALA A 85 -23.08 -3.18 5.44
N LEU A 86 -21.83 -2.81 5.66
CA LEU A 86 -21.34 -2.41 6.98
C LEU A 86 -22.07 -1.15 7.47
N ASP A 87 -22.30 -0.16 6.61
CA ASP A 87 -23.05 1.06 6.97
C ASP A 87 -24.52 0.75 7.31
N GLU A 88 -25.13 -0.20 6.60
CA GLU A 88 -26.51 -0.64 6.87
C GLU A 88 -26.68 -1.37 8.20
N ILE A 89 -25.67 -2.09 8.70
CA ILE A 89 -25.73 -2.77 10.01
C ILE A 89 -25.95 -1.77 11.16
N ARG A 90 -25.51 -0.53 11.03
CA ARG A 90 -25.75 0.50 12.03
C ARG A 90 -27.24 0.78 12.23
N LYS A 91 -28.08 0.57 11.21
CA LYS A 91 -29.52 0.78 11.25
C LYS A 91 -30.22 -0.41 11.92
N PRO A 92 -30.96 -0.22 13.03
CA PRO A 92 -31.67 -1.32 13.70
C PRO A 92 -32.61 -2.12 12.80
N SER A 93 -33.28 -1.43 11.86
CA SER A 93 -34.23 -2.05 10.91
C SER A 93 -33.56 -3.04 9.95
N SER A 94 -32.29 -2.87 9.66
CA SER A 94 -31.55 -3.75 8.74
C SER A 94 -30.94 -4.97 9.46
N ARG A 95 -30.72 -4.88 10.78
CA ARG A 95 -30.04 -5.94 11.57
C ARG A 95 -30.77 -7.29 11.57
N GLN A 96 -32.09 -7.29 11.45
CA GLN A 96 -32.88 -8.52 11.39
C GLN A 96 -32.51 -9.46 10.24
N PHE A 97 -31.87 -8.93 9.17
CA PHE A 97 -31.40 -9.70 8.03
C PHE A 97 -29.97 -10.23 8.20
N ALA A 98 -29.26 -9.78 9.23
CA ALA A 98 -27.88 -10.11 9.49
C ALA A 98 -27.81 -11.30 10.48
N GLU A 99 -27.63 -12.51 9.98
CA GLU A 99 -27.49 -13.72 10.80
C GLU A 99 -26.11 -13.82 11.45
N LEU A 100 -25.69 -12.79 12.20
CA LEU A 100 -24.38 -12.65 12.83
C LEU A 100 -24.37 -13.24 14.24
N SER A 101 -23.18 -13.57 14.74
CA SER A 101 -23.02 -13.81 16.17
C SER A 101 -23.22 -12.51 16.96
N GLU A 102 -23.61 -12.60 18.23
CA GLU A 102 -23.82 -11.43 19.10
C GLU A 102 -22.54 -10.56 19.15
N LEU A 103 -21.40 -11.18 19.43
CA LEU A 103 -20.10 -10.52 19.45
C LEU A 103 -19.68 -9.97 18.07
N GLY A 104 -19.98 -10.70 16.98
CA GLY A 104 -19.72 -10.24 15.62
C GLY A 104 -20.55 -9.02 15.27
N LEU A 105 -21.83 -9.01 15.66
CA LEU A 105 -22.71 -7.85 15.45
C LEU A 105 -22.22 -6.62 16.21
N GLU A 106 -21.86 -6.76 17.49
CA GLU A 106 -21.33 -5.67 18.31
C GLU A 106 -20.10 -5.05 17.68
N ARG A 107 -19.14 -5.88 17.27
CA ARG A 107 -17.89 -5.43 16.63
C ARG A 107 -18.11 -4.79 15.27
N LEU A 108 -19.04 -5.30 14.47
CA LEU A 108 -19.42 -4.71 13.19
C LEU A 108 -20.11 -3.35 13.35
N ILE A 109 -20.95 -3.20 14.38
CA ILE A 109 -21.54 -1.89 14.71
C ILE A 109 -20.44 -0.89 15.07
N HIS A 110 -19.49 -1.28 15.92
CA HIS A 110 -18.35 -0.44 16.29
C HIS A 110 -17.53 -0.05 15.07
N ALA A 111 -17.23 -1.01 14.17
CA ALA A 111 -16.52 -0.71 12.91
C ALA A 111 -17.31 0.26 12.03
N SER A 112 -18.62 0.06 11.89
CA SER A 112 -19.50 0.96 11.13
C SER A 112 -19.52 2.37 11.69
N GLU A 113 -19.57 2.52 13.01
CA GLU A 113 -19.52 3.81 13.70
C GLU A 113 -18.21 4.53 13.45
N LEU A 114 -17.07 3.82 13.56
CA LEU A 114 -15.75 4.37 13.28
C LEU A 114 -15.66 4.91 11.84
N PHE A 115 -15.99 4.11 10.84
CA PHE A 115 -15.94 4.55 9.45
C PHE A 115 -16.93 5.67 9.13
N HIS A 116 -18.10 5.66 9.76
CA HIS A 116 -19.04 6.76 9.64
C HIS A 116 -18.48 8.06 10.22
N LEU A 117 -17.92 8.01 11.44
CA LEU A 117 -17.25 9.15 12.06
C LEU A 117 -16.16 9.71 11.16
N MET A 118 -15.28 8.84 10.65
CA MET A 118 -14.19 9.26 9.77
C MET A 118 -14.71 9.95 8.50
N ARG A 119 -15.79 9.47 7.89
CA ARG A 119 -16.40 10.15 6.72
C ARG A 119 -16.92 11.55 7.05
N THR A 120 -17.30 11.83 8.29
CA THR A 120 -17.67 13.21 8.70
C THR A 120 -16.48 14.14 8.83
N GLN A 121 -15.28 13.60 8.92
CA GLN A 121 -14.03 14.35 9.08
C GLN A 121 -13.26 14.57 7.77
N LEU A 122 -13.83 14.30 6.61
CA LEU A 122 -13.19 14.49 5.29
C LEU A 122 -12.83 15.94 4.97
N SER A 123 -13.24 16.90 5.81
CA SER A 123 -12.81 18.32 5.71
C SER A 123 -11.43 18.59 6.30
N LEU A 124 -10.84 17.65 7.04
CA LEU A 124 -9.46 17.74 7.50
C LEU A 124 -8.48 17.72 6.32
N SER A 125 -7.28 18.24 6.53
CA SER A 125 -6.20 18.05 5.58
C SER A 125 -5.89 16.54 5.44
N VAL A 126 -5.28 16.14 4.32
CA VAL A 126 -5.02 14.73 4.05
C VAL A 126 -4.11 14.11 5.11
N THR A 127 -3.12 14.88 5.58
CA THR A 127 -2.20 14.46 6.63
C THR A 127 -2.89 14.34 7.98
N GLU A 128 -3.71 15.32 8.36
CA GLU A 128 -4.49 15.27 9.61
C GLU A 128 -5.48 14.11 9.60
N PHE A 129 -6.13 13.88 8.45
CA PHE A 129 -7.06 12.77 8.27
C PHE A 129 -6.36 11.41 8.41
N ALA A 130 -5.18 11.24 7.82
CA ALA A 130 -4.40 10.00 7.96
C ALA A 130 -3.98 9.76 9.42
N TRP A 131 -3.56 10.79 10.14
CA TRP A 131 -3.28 10.70 11.58
C TRP A 131 -4.53 10.39 12.41
N ALA A 132 -5.66 11.02 12.11
CA ALA A 132 -6.93 10.75 12.79
C ALA A 132 -7.32 9.28 12.61
N MET A 133 -7.23 8.76 11.38
CA MET A 133 -7.50 7.35 11.07
C MET A 133 -6.56 6.41 11.83
N ALA A 134 -5.25 6.69 11.86
CA ALA A 134 -4.29 5.87 12.61
C ALA A 134 -4.63 5.80 14.11
N ARG A 135 -5.08 6.90 14.69
CA ARG A 135 -5.51 6.99 16.10
C ARG A 135 -6.82 6.24 16.35
N GLU A 136 -7.81 6.39 15.47
CA GLU A 136 -9.09 5.66 15.59
C GLU A 136 -8.89 4.14 15.46
N LEU A 137 -7.92 3.70 14.68
CA LEU A 137 -7.50 2.30 14.60
C LEU A 137 -6.62 1.86 15.78
N GLU A 138 -6.20 2.79 16.65
CA GLU A 138 -5.26 2.55 17.77
C GLU A 138 -3.89 2.01 17.31
N LEU A 139 -3.51 2.27 16.05
CA LEU A 139 -2.23 1.82 15.50
C LEU A 139 -1.05 2.44 16.26
N ASP A 140 -1.14 3.70 16.61
CA ASP A 140 -0.13 4.42 17.38
C ASP A 140 0.08 3.78 18.76
N ILE A 141 -0.99 3.43 19.47
CA ILE A 141 -0.95 2.80 20.80
C ILE A 141 -0.38 1.39 20.69
N GLU A 142 -0.86 0.58 19.74
CA GLU A 142 -0.38 -0.78 19.53
C GLU A 142 1.12 -0.81 19.23
N LEU A 143 1.55 0.05 18.30
CA LEU A 143 2.95 0.13 17.87
C LEU A 143 3.85 0.70 18.98
N TYR A 144 3.37 1.67 19.75
CA TYR A 144 4.11 2.20 20.90
C TYR A 144 4.26 1.18 22.03
N ALA A 145 3.24 0.36 22.25
CA ALA A 145 3.26 -0.71 23.25
C ALA A 145 4.16 -1.90 22.84
N HIS A 146 4.60 -1.97 21.59
CA HIS A 146 5.43 -3.04 21.07
C HIS A 146 6.87 -2.93 21.62
N LYS A 147 7.12 -3.61 22.75
CA LYS A 147 8.37 -3.51 23.52
C LYS A 147 9.63 -4.00 22.79
N ARG A 148 9.47 -4.79 21.72
CA ARG A 148 10.60 -5.46 21.03
C ARG A 148 11.22 -4.63 19.92
N SER A 149 10.46 -3.73 19.30
CA SER A 149 10.96 -2.91 18.19
C SER A 149 10.23 -1.59 18.12
N LYS A 150 10.97 -0.51 17.84
CA LYS A 150 10.40 0.80 17.50
C LYS A 150 10.19 0.98 15.99
N LEU A 151 10.58 -0.02 15.19
CA LEU A 151 10.55 0.08 13.75
C LEU A 151 9.12 0.27 13.19
N PRO A 152 8.09 -0.46 13.66
CA PRO A 152 6.74 -0.28 13.15
C PRO A 152 6.18 1.13 13.39
N LEU A 153 6.46 1.74 14.54
CA LEU A 153 6.08 3.13 14.80
C LEU A 153 6.82 4.10 13.84
N ALA A 154 8.12 3.88 13.63
CA ALA A 154 8.90 4.67 12.69
C ALA A 154 8.41 4.51 11.24
N ASN A 155 7.92 3.32 10.85
CA ASN A 155 7.31 3.08 9.55
C ASN A 155 6.00 3.88 9.40
N LEU A 156 5.14 3.87 10.41
CA LEU A 156 3.90 4.66 10.42
C LEU A 156 4.21 6.16 10.30
N GLU A 157 5.12 6.67 11.13
CA GLU A 157 5.56 8.07 11.08
C GLU A 157 6.18 8.43 9.72
N GLY A 158 7.02 7.54 9.18
CA GLY A 158 7.61 7.68 7.85
C GLY A 158 6.57 7.72 6.74
N PHE A 159 5.52 6.91 6.82
CA PHE A 159 4.41 6.95 5.88
C PHE A 159 3.65 8.27 5.97
N ILE A 160 3.30 8.72 7.17
CA ILE A 160 2.62 10.01 7.36
C ILE A 160 3.46 11.18 6.85
N ALA A 161 4.78 11.14 7.00
CA ALA A 161 5.66 12.14 6.41
C ALA A 161 5.53 12.16 4.87
N ARG A 162 5.39 10.99 4.21
CA ARG A 162 5.15 10.94 2.75
C ARG A 162 3.76 11.47 2.36
N VAL A 163 2.74 11.25 3.19
CA VAL A 163 1.42 11.87 3.00
C VAL A 163 1.52 13.39 3.08
N SER A 164 2.31 13.92 4.01
CA SER A 164 2.57 15.36 4.13
C SER A 164 3.33 15.92 2.91
N ASP A 165 4.33 15.18 2.40
CA ASP A 165 5.05 15.57 1.17
C ASP A 165 4.11 15.62 -0.05
N TYR A 166 3.20 14.62 -0.17
CA TYR A 166 2.17 14.63 -1.20
C TYR A 166 1.26 15.86 -1.06
N GLU A 167 0.79 16.15 0.15
CA GLU A 167 -0.08 17.30 0.41
C GLU A 167 0.60 18.62 0.04
N ALA A 168 1.86 18.82 0.42
CA ALA A 168 2.63 20.00 0.12
C ALA A 168 2.94 20.18 -1.38
N SER A 169 3.07 19.09 -2.13
CA SER A 169 3.38 19.11 -3.57
C SER A 169 2.16 19.17 -4.47
N SER A 170 0.97 18.89 -3.95
CA SER A 170 -0.26 18.81 -4.71
C SER A 170 -0.99 20.15 -4.76
N LEU A 171 -1.45 20.57 -5.93
CA LEU A 171 -2.25 21.79 -6.10
C LEU A 171 -3.65 21.67 -5.46
N ARG A 172 -4.19 20.47 -5.41
CA ARG A 172 -5.50 20.16 -4.80
C ARG A 172 -5.39 18.80 -4.09
N PRO A 173 -4.80 18.77 -2.90
CA PRO A 173 -4.66 17.53 -2.16
C PRO A 173 -6.04 16.99 -1.79
N SER A 174 -6.24 15.68 -1.97
CA SER A 174 -7.46 14.98 -1.59
C SER A 174 -7.14 13.54 -1.24
N LEU A 175 -8.01 12.90 -0.45
CA LEU A 175 -7.83 11.49 -0.08
C LEU A 175 -7.80 10.58 -1.32
N GLN A 176 -8.68 10.79 -2.29
CA GLN A 176 -8.68 10.02 -3.54
C GLN A 176 -7.40 10.26 -4.36
N GLY A 177 -6.92 11.52 -4.42
CA GLY A 177 -5.66 11.85 -5.08
C GLY A 177 -4.46 11.19 -4.42
N LEU A 178 -4.43 11.13 -3.07
CA LEU A 178 -3.41 10.39 -2.32
C LEU A 178 -3.42 8.91 -2.68
N LEU A 179 -4.58 8.26 -2.66
CA LEU A 179 -4.70 6.83 -2.97
C LEU A 179 -4.24 6.52 -4.40
N GLY A 180 -4.66 7.33 -5.39
CA GLY A 180 -4.18 7.20 -6.76
C GLY A 180 -2.67 7.42 -6.91
N TRP A 181 -2.09 8.36 -6.15
CA TRP A 181 -0.66 8.58 -6.09
C TRP A 181 0.09 7.38 -5.49
N LEU A 182 -0.45 6.76 -4.42
CA LEU A 182 0.10 5.56 -3.81
C LEU A 182 0.05 4.36 -4.77
N ASP A 183 -1.05 4.16 -5.50
CA ASP A 183 -1.20 3.09 -6.49
C ASP A 183 -0.18 3.26 -7.64
N TYR A 184 0.05 4.49 -8.08
CA TYR A 184 1.10 4.79 -9.04
C TYR A 184 2.49 4.55 -8.48
N ALA A 185 2.72 4.87 -7.20
CA ALA A 185 3.99 4.64 -6.53
C ALA A 185 4.39 3.17 -6.48
N VAL A 186 3.42 2.30 -6.18
CA VAL A 186 3.62 0.83 -6.16
C VAL A 186 4.01 0.30 -7.54
N THR A 187 3.41 0.85 -8.61
CA THR A 187 3.60 0.31 -9.98
C THR A 187 4.83 0.86 -10.69
N SER A 188 5.29 2.07 -10.33
CA SER A 188 6.29 2.78 -11.15
C SER A 188 7.74 2.57 -10.72
N GLU A 189 8.01 1.89 -9.60
CA GLU A 189 9.37 1.71 -8.99
C GLU A 189 10.22 3.01 -8.92
N ARG A 190 9.64 4.17 -9.28
CA ARG A 190 10.32 5.44 -9.51
C ARG A 190 10.39 6.34 -8.29
N PHE A 191 9.86 5.91 -7.15
CA PHE A 191 10.00 6.68 -5.93
C PHE A 191 11.36 6.45 -5.31
N GLU A 192 12.35 7.15 -5.85
CA GLU A 192 13.58 7.39 -5.12
C GLU A 192 13.20 8.19 -3.87
N LEU A 193 13.41 7.59 -2.72
CA LEU A 193 13.38 8.33 -1.46
C LEU A 193 14.39 9.47 -1.51
N PRO A 194 14.10 10.59 -0.84
CA PRO A 194 15.14 11.55 -0.53
C PRO A 194 16.29 10.78 0.13
N LYS A 195 17.49 10.94 -0.42
CA LYS A 195 18.73 10.36 0.10
C LYS A 195 18.93 10.86 1.53
N THR A 196 18.32 10.17 2.49
CA THR A 196 18.68 10.38 3.89
C THR A 196 20.11 9.88 4.01
N GLY A 197 21.03 10.78 4.28
CA GLY A 197 22.42 10.44 4.50
C GLY A 197 22.54 9.32 5.56
N ALA A 198 23.60 8.52 5.47
CA ALA A 198 23.84 7.41 6.37
C ALA A 198 23.68 7.88 7.84
N LYS A 199 22.66 7.35 8.53
CA LYS A 199 22.54 7.56 9.98
C LYS A 199 23.59 6.69 10.65
N LEU A 200 24.42 7.31 11.48
CA LEU A 200 25.46 6.59 12.25
C LEU A 200 24.80 5.56 13.18
N GLY A 201 25.33 4.33 13.17
CA GLY A 201 24.88 3.27 14.08
C GLY A 201 23.61 2.53 13.65
N VAL A 202 23.14 2.71 12.43
CA VAL A 202 21.95 2.06 11.89
C VAL A 202 22.30 1.22 10.66
N VAL A 203 21.81 -0.03 10.62
CA VAL A 203 21.92 -0.89 9.44
C VAL A 203 20.81 -0.54 8.46
N GLN A 204 21.18 -0.04 7.30
CA GLN A 204 20.23 0.30 6.24
C GLN A 204 19.90 -0.94 5.40
N LEU A 205 18.62 -1.29 5.32
CA LEU A 205 18.08 -2.35 4.47
C LEU A 205 17.43 -1.70 3.25
N MET A 206 17.92 -2.04 2.06
CA MET A 206 17.41 -1.43 0.83
C MET A 206 17.58 -2.34 -0.38
N SER A 207 16.87 -2.03 -1.46
CA SER A 207 17.09 -2.69 -2.74
C SER A 207 18.38 -2.21 -3.40
N VAL A 208 18.95 -3.01 -4.31
CA VAL A 208 20.13 -2.62 -5.09
C VAL A 208 19.89 -1.33 -5.89
N HIS A 209 18.66 -1.12 -6.37
CA HIS A 209 18.30 0.11 -7.09
C HIS A 209 18.32 1.33 -6.17
N ALA A 210 17.84 1.19 -4.94
CA ALA A 210 17.89 2.27 -3.95
C ALA A 210 19.30 2.58 -3.48
N ALA A 211 20.21 1.61 -3.56
CA ALA A 211 21.61 1.77 -3.19
C ALA A 211 22.46 2.52 -4.24
N LYS A 212 21.92 2.76 -5.45
CA LYS A 212 22.67 3.43 -6.52
C LYS A 212 23.14 4.82 -6.11
N GLY A 213 24.46 5.03 -6.15
CA GLY A 213 25.10 6.31 -5.81
C GLY A 213 25.22 6.58 -4.31
N LEU A 214 25.00 5.56 -3.46
CA LEU A 214 25.28 5.59 -2.03
C LEU A 214 26.54 4.77 -1.74
N GLU A 215 27.24 5.10 -0.64
CA GLU A 215 28.49 4.48 -0.21
C GLU A 215 28.42 4.13 1.28
N TRP A 216 28.96 2.97 1.66
CA TRP A 216 29.04 2.47 3.03
C TRP A 216 30.37 1.76 3.27
N ASP A 217 30.89 1.83 4.48
CA ASP A 217 32.08 1.10 4.87
C ASP A 217 31.91 -0.42 4.80
N HIS A 218 30.69 -0.90 5.07
CA HIS A 218 30.34 -2.32 5.04
C HIS A 218 29.04 -2.53 4.27
N VAL A 219 29.08 -3.44 3.29
CA VAL A 219 27.92 -3.82 2.46
C VAL A 219 27.73 -5.31 2.52
N VAL A 220 26.49 -5.74 2.82
CA VAL A 220 26.09 -7.15 2.77
C VAL A 220 25.03 -7.31 1.70
N VAL A 221 25.33 -8.10 0.67
CA VAL A 221 24.36 -8.44 -0.38
C VAL A 221 23.75 -9.80 -0.05
N ALA A 222 22.47 -9.81 0.32
CA ALA A 222 21.76 -11.03 0.64
C ALA A 222 21.03 -11.61 -0.59
N GLY A 223 20.71 -12.91 -0.55
CA GLY A 223 19.90 -13.55 -1.59
C GLY A 223 20.62 -13.81 -2.92
N LEU A 224 21.93 -13.92 -2.94
CA LEU A 224 22.73 -14.29 -4.12
C LEU A 224 22.49 -15.75 -4.53
N VAL A 225 21.32 -16.00 -5.13
CA VAL A 225 20.89 -17.32 -5.58
C VAL A 225 20.80 -17.34 -7.09
N LYS A 226 21.35 -18.38 -7.73
CA LYS A 226 21.29 -18.54 -9.20
C LYS A 226 19.84 -18.47 -9.71
N GLY A 227 19.61 -17.63 -10.72
CA GLY A 227 18.29 -17.38 -11.31
C GLY A 227 17.40 -16.39 -10.56
N SER A 228 17.81 -15.97 -9.33
CA SER A 228 17.12 -14.94 -8.57
C SER A 228 17.92 -13.64 -8.51
N PHE A 229 19.21 -13.73 -8.16
CA PHE A 229 20.10 -12.58 -8.18
C PHE A 229 21.56 -13.02 -8.45
N PRO A 230 22.21 -12.50 -9.53
CA PRO A 230 21.62 -11.62 -10.53
C PRO A 230 20.53 -12.32 -11.35
N VAL A 231 19.51 -11.54 -11.73
CA VAL A 231 18.44 -12.04 -12.60
C VAL A 231 19.06 -12.35 -13.96
N GLU A 232 18.77 -13.53 -14.50
CA GLU A 232 19.18 -13.86 -15.86
C GLU A 232 18.50 -12.92 -16.85
N SER A 233 19.30 -12.27 -17.70
CA SER A 233 18.76 -11.38 -18.72
C SER A 233 17.80 -12.15 -19.63
N ARG A 234 16.56 -11.72 -19.69
CA ARG A 234 15.63 -12.14 -20.71
C ARG A 234 15.94 -11.33 -21.96
N ASP A 235 16.63 -11.95 -22.90
CA ASP A 235 16.99 -11.32 -24.15
C ASP A 235 15.77 -10.89 -24.94
N THR A 236 15.55 -9.59 -24.99
CA THR A 236 14.77 -8.96 -26.03
C THR A 236 15.68 -8.04 -26.82
N ARG A 237 15.87 -8.32 -28.09
CA ARG A 237 16.62 -7.40 -28.98
C ARG A 237 15.97 -6.02 -28.90
N GLY A 238 16.77 -5.02 -28.45
CA GLY A 238 16.24 -3.71 -28.09
C GLY A 238 15.41 -3.02 -29.19
N TRP A 239 15.72 -3.27 -30.45
CA TRP A 239 15.03 -2.68 -31.58
C TRP A 239 13.70 -3.37 -31.93
N LEU A 240 13.41 -4.55 -31.40
CA LEU A 240 12.09 -5.21 -31.52
C LEU A 240 11.09 -4.70 -30.48
N GLN A 241 11.51 -3.85 -29.56
CA GLN A 241 10.59 -3.23 -28.61
C GLN A 241 9.82 -2.08 -29.28
N PRO A 242 8.50 -1.96 -29.08
CA PRO A 242 7.73 -0.85 -29.61
C PRO A 242 8.36 0.51 -29.27
N GLY A 243 8.50 1.36 -30.28
CA GLY A 243 9.07 2.71 -30.12
C GLY A 243 10.59 2.83 -30.21
N LYS A 244 11.34 1.73 -30.40
CA LYS A 244 12.79 1.78 -30.67
C LYS A 244 13.08 1.52 -32.14
N LEU A 245 13.80 2.45 -32.77
CA LEU A 245 14.29 2.29 -34.15
C LEU A 245 15.70 1.69 -34.17
N PRO A 246 15.98 0.75 -35.09
CA PRO A 246 17.33 0.30 -35.37
C PRO A 246 18.26 1.47 -35.64
N HIS A 247 19.55 1.36 -35.28
CA HIS A 247 20.53 2.44 -35.44
C HIS A 247 20.51 3.04 -36.86
N LYS A 248 20.52 2.20 -37.90
CA LYS A 248 20.53 2.63 -39.30
C LYS A 248 19.28 3.41 -39.75
N LEU A 249 18.17 3.30 -39.04
CA LEU A 249 16.91 3.98 -39.35
C LEU A 249 16.73 5.27 -38.53
N ARG A 250 17.68 5.57 -37.64
CA ARG A 250 17.65 6.76 -36.81
C ARG A 250 18.20 7.98 -37.58
N GLN A 251 17.60 9.11 -37.39
CA GLN A 251 18.03 10.34 -38.01
C GLN A 251 19.43 10.79 -37.58
N ASP A 252 19.85 10.39 -36.37
CA ASP A 252 21.13 10.71 -35.74
C ASP A 252 22.21 9.63 -35.94
N CYS A 253 21.97 8.62 -36.78
CA CYS A 253 22.86 7.46 -36.97
C CYS A 253 24.28 7.85 -37.44
N ASN A 254 24.44 8.99 -38.11
CA ASN A 254 25.75 9.47 -38.57
C ASN A 254 26.58 10.16 -37.47
N TYR A 255 25.94 10.50 -36.34
CA TYR A 255 26.57 11.26 -35.25
C TYR A 255 26.79 10.38 -33.99
N ILE A 256 26.10 9.26 -33.90
CA ILE A 256 26.18 8.37 -32.77
C ILE A 256 26.69 7.00 -33.28
N PRO A 257 27.79 6.46 -32.72
CA PRO A 257 28.28 5.16 -33.12
C PRO A 257 27.23 4.07 -32.87
N GLU A 258 27.21 3.07 -33.76
CA GLU A 258 26.37 1.86 -33.51
C GLU A 258 26.83 1.17 -32.23
N LEU A 259 25.92 1.05 -31.30
CA LEU A 259 26.24 0.43 -30.02
C LEU A 259 26.31 -1.09 -30.18
N ALA A 260 27.34 -1.71 -29.62
CA ALA A 260 27.59 -3.16 -29.70
C ALA A 260 26.38 -3.98 -29.22
N TRP A 261 25.57 -3.45 -28.28
CA TRP A 261 24.37 -4.11 -27.79
C TRP A 261 23.26 -4.27 -28.85
N GLU A 262 23.25 -3.46 -29.91
CA GLU A 262 22.30 -3.62 -31.02
C GLU A 262 22.64 -4.85 -31.87
N ALA A 263 23.90 -5.23 -31.93
CA ALA A 263 24.39 -6.42 -32.61
C ALA A 263 24.54 -7.65 -31.69
N ALA A 264 24.51 -7.44 -30.38
CA ALA A 264 24.65 -8.49 -29.40
C ALA A 264 23.41 -9.39 -29.37
N ASN A 265 23.61 -10.69 -29.24
CA ASN A 265 22.53 -11.64 -29.13
C ASN A 265 22.00 -11.76 -27.69
N THR A 266 22.83 -11.46 -26.73
CA THR A 266 22.49 -11.50 -25.31
C THR A 266 23.19 -10.37 -24.56
N GLN A 267 22.64 -9.97 -23.40
CA GLN A 267 23.33 -9.02 -22.51
C GLN A 267 24.68 -9.57 -21.99
N LYS A 268 24.93 -10.87 -22.11
CA LYS A 268 26.20 -11.49 -21.80
C LYS A 268 27.29 -11.15 -22.82
N ASP A 269 26.89 -10.86 -24.05
CA ASP A 269 27.83 -10.51 -25.13
C ASP A 269 28.35 -9.06 -25.00
N LEU A 270 27.77 -8.28 -24.05
CA LEU A 270 28.14 -6.88 -23.76
C LEU A 270 29.17 -6.74 -22.63
N LYS A 271 29.69 -7.85 -22.06
CA LYS A 271 30.68 -7.83 -20.97
C LYS A 271 32.12 -7.84 -21.51
#